data_fc2dec8e587df3819439cc97fa0115c7
#
_entry.id   fc2dec8e587df3819439cc97fa0115c7
#
_cell.length_a   1.000
_cell.length_b   1.000
_cell.length_c   1.000
_cell.angle_alpha   90.00
_cell.angle_beta   90.00
_cell.angle_gamma   90.00
#
_symmetry.space_group_name_H-M   'P 1'
#
loop_
_entity.id
_entity.type
_entity.pdbx_description
1 polymer ?
#
loop_
_entity_poly.entity_id
_entity_poly.type
_entity_poly.pdbx_seq_one_letter_code
_entity_poly.pdbx_strand_id
1 'polypeptide(L)'
;MKSLLSLAVGAAFAVAAPFASAAATLGEAAPAFTLTDSNGTAHSLSDFAGKTVVLEWFNHECPFVKKHYGAGNMQRQQDAAEAKGVVWLVVNSSAPGKQGNVDGAKGNAILAEWKSTPAALLLDHDGTVGKAYGAKTTPHMYVIDGSGVLRYNGAIDSMPSADASDIPASTQFVEAALGDLAANRAVARGVTQPYGCSVKY
;
A
#
# COMPACT_ATOMS: atom_id res chain seq x y z
N MET A 1 13.20 68.61 6.60
CA MET A 1 12.39 67.78 5.72
C MET A 1 12.89 66.36 5.86
N LYS A 2 12.17 65.52 6.63
CA LYS A 2 12.52 64.09 6.87
C LYS A 2 11.59 63.25 6.05
N SER A 3 12.14 62.54 5.08
CA SER A 3 11.42 61.61 4.19
C SER A 3 11.26 60.26 4.90
N LEU A 4 10.03 59.82 5.13
CA LEU A 4 9.71 58.48 5.68
C LEU A 4 9.54 57.53 4.49
N LEU A 5 10.44 56.58 4.39
CA LEU A 5 10.32 55.46 3.43
C LEU A 5 9.48 54.34 4.09
N SER A 6 8.27 54.15 3.61
CA SER A 6 7.41 53.03 4.03
C SER A 6 7.79 51.76 3.28
N LEU A 7 8.28 50.74 3.97
CA LEU A 7 8.52 49.40 3.45
C LEU A 7 7.19 48.62 3.47
N ALA A 8 6.63 48.33 2.31
CA ALA A 8 5.50 47.40 2.20
C ALA A 8 6.02 45.97 2.16
N VAL A 9 5.75 45.21 3.20
CA VAL A 9 6.01 43.76 3.23
C VAL A 9 4.83 43.04 2.54
N GLY A 10 5.05 42.58 1.31
CA GLY A 10 4.09 41.75 0.60
C GLY A 10 4.11 40.30 1.12
N ALA A 11 3.05 39.87 1.79
CA ALA A 11 2.86 38.46 2.15
C ALA A 11 2.46 37.68 0.92
N ALA A 12 3.34 36.82 0.41
CA ALA A 12 3.01 35.87 -0.65
C ALA A 12 2.20 34.71 -0.05
N PHE A 13 0.91 34.65 -0.33
CA PHE A 13 0.09 33.48 -0.06
C PHE A 13 0.41 32.40 -1.08
N ALA A 14 1.08 31.34 -0.66
CA ALA A 14 1.21 30.12 -1.46
C ALA A 14 -0.17 29.43 -1.52
N VAL A 15 -0.86 29.53 -2.64
CA VAL A 15 -2.07 28.77 -2.91
C VAL A 15 -1.65 27.32 -3.16
N ALA A 16 -1.90 26.45 -2.18
CA ALA A 16 -1.77 25.02 -2.38
C ALA A 16 -2.88 24.58 -3.37
N ALA A 17 -2.47 24.23 -4.59
CA ALA A 17 -3.40 23.64 -5.55
C ALA A 17 -3.92 22.29 -5.00
N PRO A 18 -5.24 22.00 -5.07
CA PRO A 18 -5.73 20.69 -4.73
C PRO A 18 -5.16 19.70 -5.74
N PHE A 19 -4.38 18.72 -5.26
CA PHE A 19 -3.96 17.59 -6.07
C PHE A 19 -5.21 16.78 -6.41
N ALA A 20 -5.70 16.88 -7.64
CA ALA A 20 -6.66 15.92 -8.16
C ALA A 20 -5.98 14.55 -8.13
N SER A 21 -6.48 13.64 -7.28
CA SER A 21 -5.97 12.27 -7.23
C SER A 21 -6.27 11.61 -8.57
N ALA A 22 -5.25 11.49 -9.42
CA ALA A 22 -5.36 10.68 -10.62
C ALA A 22 -5.50 9.21 -10.22
N ALA A 23 -6.32 8.45 -10.96
CA ALA A 23 -6.42 7.00 -10.73
C ALA A 23 -5.05 6.33 -10.92
N ALA A 24 -4.77 5.32 -10.10
CA ALA A 24 -3.50 4.59 -10.18
C ALA A 24 -3.31 3.92 -11.55
N THR A 25 -2.37 4.42 -12.33
CA THR A 25 -2.05 3.95 -13.67
C THR A 25 -0.63 3.41 -13.71
N LEU A 26 -0.45 2.22 -14.29
CA LEU A 26 0.88 1.62 -14.40
C LEU A 26 1.82 2.53 -15.22
N GLY A 27 3.03 2.71 -14.73
CA GLY A 27 4.05 3.56 -15.35
C GLY A 27 3.94 5.05 -15.04
N GLU A 28 2.88 5.48 -14.37
CA GLU A 28 2.67 6.86 -13.93
C GLU A 28 2.99 7.03 -12.44
N ALA A 29 3.05 8.28 -11.98
CA ALA A 29 3.20 8.57 -10.56
C ALA A 29 2.03 7.94 -9.77
N ALA A 30 2.37 7.19 -8.71
CA ALA A 30 1.38 6.60 -7.83
C ALA A 30 0.56 7.70 -7.13
N PRO A 31 -0.75 7.48 -6.89
CA PRO A 31 -1.57 8.44 -6.15
C PRO A 31 -0.95 8.76 -4.79
N ALA A 32 -0.76 10.04 -4.52
CA ALA A 32 -0.29 10.51 -3.23
C ALA A 32 -1.35 10.21 -2.14
N PHE A 33 -0.89 9.86 -0.95
CA PHE A 33 -1.74 9.69 0.20
C PHE A 33 -1.04 10.17 1.47
N THR A 34 -1.84 10.46 2.48
CA THR A 34 -1.43 10.56 3.89
C THR A 34 -2.47 9.82 4.70
N LEU A 35 -2.06 8.77 5.42
CA LEU A 35 -2.90 7.96 6.29
C LEU A 35 -2.28 7.84 7.68
N THR A 36 -3.12 7.70 8.69
CA THR A 36 -2.67 7.37 10.04
C THR A 36 -2.56 5.86 10.18
N ASP A 37 -1.49 5.39 10.78
CA ASP A 37 -1.31 3.98 11.08
C ASP A 37 -2.04 3.53 12.36
N SER A 38 -1.97 2.24 12.63
CA SER A 38 -2.56 1.61 13.82
C SER A 38 -1.97 2.09 15.15
N ASN A 39 -0.85 2.81 15.14
CA ASN A 39 -0.19 3.39 16.32
C ASN A 39 -0.42 4.90 16.44
N GLY A 40 -1.20 5.50 15.53
CA GLY A 40 -1.51 6.93 15.53
C GLY A 40 -0.47 7.80 14.81
N THR A 41 0.49 7.20 14.11
CA THR A 41 1.50 7.92 13.32
C THR A 41 1.00 8.18 11.91
N ALA A 42 1.13 9.41 11.43
CA ALA A 42 0.81 9.74 10.04
C ALA A 42 1.96 9.35 9.11
N HIS A 43 1.61 8.73 7.99
CA HIS A 43 2.54 8.36 6.92
C HIS A 43 2.03 8.88 5.58
N SER A 44 2.90 9.57 4.86
CA SER A 44 2.66 9.98 3.47
C SER A 44 3.50 9.13 2.53
N LEU A 45 3.02 8.88 1.32
CA LEU A 45 3.83 8.16 0.32
C LEU A 45 5.19 8.83 0.09
N SER A 46 5.25 10.17 0.16
CA SER A 46 6.48 10.96 0.04
C SER A 46 7.54 10.68 1.11
N ASP A 47 7.15 10.17 2.28
CA ASP A 47 8.09 9.84 3.37
C ASP A 47 9.01 8.67 2.99
N PHE A 48 8.61 7.92 1.97
CA PHE A 48 9.32 6.76 1.45
C PHE A 48 10.05 7.05 0.13
N ALA A 49 10.24 8.33 -0.23
CA ALA A 49 10.97 8.71 -1.44
C ALA A 49 12.36 8.05 -1.47
N GLY A 50 12.76 7.53 -2.63
CA GLY A 50 13.99 6.78 -2.83
C GLY A 50 13.91 5.29 -2.46
N LYS A 51 12.80 4.83 -1.86
CA LYS A 51 12.58 3.42 -1.51
C LYS A 51 11.49 2.80 -2.38
N THR A 52 11.63 1.51 -2.68
CA THR A 52 10.52 0.74 -3.24
C THR A 52 9.48 0.49 -2.14
N VAL A 53 8.20 0.70 -2.47
CA VAL A 53 7.07 0.53 -1.54
C VAL A 53 6.12 -0.54 -2.08
N VAL A 54 5.73 -1.47 -1.22
CA VAL A 54 4.63 -2.40 -1.47
C VAL A 54 3.41 -1.92 -0.68
N LEU A 55 2.25 -1.79 -1.35
CA LEU A 55 0.97 -1.61 -0.68
C LEU A 55 0.18 -2.90 -0.79
N GLU A 56 -0.32 -3.39 0.34
CA GLU A 56 -1.17 -4.57 0.46
C GLU A 56 -2.54 -4.17 0.97
N TRP A 57 -3.59 -4.28 0.16
CA TRP A 57 -4.96 -4.15 0.67
C TRP A 57 -5.36 -5.39 1.44
N PHE A 58 -5.79 -5.18 2.67
CA PHE A 58 -5.90 -6.19 3.70
C PHE A 58 -7.32 -6.26 4.32
N ASN A 59 -7.78 -7.48 4.57
CA ASN A 59 -8.95 -7.79 5.38
C ASN A 59 -8.70 -9.12 6.10
N HIS A 60 -8.56 -9.08 7.43
CA HIS A 60 -8.23 -10.25 8.26
C HIS A 60 -9.31 -11.34 8.25
N GLU A 61 -10.54 -11.02 7.84
CA GLU A 61 -11.62 -11.99 7.76
C GLU A 61 -11.71 -12.66 6.37
N CYS A 62 -10.98 -12.14 5.38
CA CYS A 62 -10.98 -12.68 4.02
C CYS A 62 -10.24 -14.02 3.96
N PRO A 63 -10.87 -15.12 3.44
CA PRO A 63 -10.21 -16.42 3.32
C PRO A 63 -8.95 -16.39 2.46
N PHE A 64 -8.93 -15.57 1.43
CA PHE A 64 -7.76 -15.42 0.57
C PHE A 64 -6.59 -14.72 1.26
N VAL A 65 -6.85 -13.77 2.15
CA VAL A 65 -5.84 -13.17 3.02
C VAL A 65 -5.36 -14.20 4.05
N LYS A 66 -6.30 -14.91 4.71
CA LYS A 66 -5.98 -15.98 5.67
C LYS A 66 -5.12 -17.08 5.06
N LYS A 67 -5.32 -17.44 3.78
CA LYS A 67 -4.46 -18.36 3.02
C LYS A 67 -2.98 -17.97 3.15
N HIS A 68 -2.65 -16.73 2.79
CA HIS A 68 -1.26 -16.29 2.72
C HIS A 68 -0.63 -16.06 4.10
N TYR A 69 -1.39 -15.51 5.04
CA TYR A 69 -0.91 -15.31 6.40
C TYR A 69 -0.82 -16.62 7.19
N GLY A 70 -1.83 -17.48 7.08
CA GLY A 70 -1.86 -18.77 7.77
C GLY A 70 -0.78 -19.76 7.32
N ALA A 71 -0.35 -19.65 6.06
CA ALA A 71 0.76 -20.43 5.49
C ALA A 71 2.15 -19.78 5.69
N GLY A 72 2.24 -18.62 6.32
CA GLY A 72 3.50 -17.90 6.47
C GLY A 72 4.02 -17.24 5.17
N ASN A 73 3.26 -17.31 4.08
CA ASN A 73 3.69 -16.77 2.78
C ASN A 73 3.82 -15.26 2.80
N MET A 74 2.87 -14.56 3.44
CA MET A 74 2.90 -13.09 3.51
C MET A 74 4.07 -12.62 4.37
N GLN A 75 4.25 -13.20 5.56
CA GLN A 75 5.35 -12.87 6.47
C GLN A 75 6.70 -13.07 5.78
N ARG A 76 6.88 -14.21 5.10
CA ARG A 76 8.11 -14.49 4.34
C ARG A 76 8.39 -13.42 3.27
N GLN A 77 7.36 -12.95 2.58
CA GLN A 77 7.51 -11.89 1.57
C GLN A 77 7.82 -10.54 2.22
N GLN A 78 7.18 -10.20 3.35
CA GLN A 78 7.45 -8.99 4.13
C GLN A 78 8.90 -8.98 4.62
N ASP A 79 9.36 -10.06 5.25
CA ASP A 79 10.73 -10.19 5.75
C ASP A 79 11.78 -10.09 4.61
N ALA A 80 11.49 -10.75 3.48
CA ALA A 80 12.38 -10.71 2.33
C ALA A 80 12.43 -9.33 1.65
N ALA A 81 11.35 -8.58 1.71
CA ALA A 81 11.26 -7.20 1.23
C ALA A 81 12.03 -6.25 2.15
N GLU A 82 11.81 -6.33 3.47
CA GLU A 82 12.51 -5.53 4.48
C GLU A 82 14.03 -5.75 4.40
N ALA A 83 14.50 -6.99 4.29
CA ALA A 83 15.92 -7.31 4.15
C ALA A 83 16.58 -6.64 2.92
N LYS A 84 15.78 -6.21 1.94
CA LYS A 84 16.24 -5.49 0.73
C LYS A 84 15.96 -3.98 0.80
N GLY A 85 15.54 -3.46 1.96
CA GLY A 85 15.20 -2.06 2.14
C GLY A 85 13.88 -1.62 1.48
N VAL A 86 13.03 -2.57 1.07
CA VAL A 86 11.68 -2.32 0.55
C VAL A 86 10.74 -2.07 1.73
N VAL A 87 9.91 -1.05 1.62
CA VAL A 87 8.90 -0.72 2.63
C VAL A 87 7.60 -1.47 2.30
N TRP A 88 7.09 -2.26 3.24
CA TRP A 88 5.80 -2.94 3.10
C TRP A 88 4.75 -2.28 3.98
N LEU A 89 3.70 -1.74 3.37
CA LEU A 89 2.58 -1.08 4.04
C LEU A 89 1.31 -1.90 3.82
N VAL A 90 0.65 -2.25 4.92
CA VAL A 90 -0.67 -2.89 4.90
C VAL A 90 -1.74 -1.81 4.98
N VAL A 91 -2.77 -1.86 4.14
CA VAL A 91 -3.84 -0.85 4.08
C VAL A 91 -5.18 -1.52 4.37
N ASN A 92 -5.90 -1.02 5.38
CA ASN A 92 -7.26 -1.42 5.69
C ASN A 92 -8.24 -0.32 5.28
N SER A 93 -9.01 -0.56 4.21
CA SER A 93 -10.08 0.34 3.73
C SER A 93 -11.48 -0.21 4.03
N SER A 94 -11.62 -1.12 5.00
CA SER A 94 -12.94 -1.56 5.43
C SER A 94 -13.59 -0.46 6.26
N ALA A 95 -14.75 0.04 5.80
CA ALA A 95 -15.50 1.10 6.48
C ALA A 95 -15.97 0.67 7.88
N PRO A 96 -16.20 1.61 8.81
CA PRO A 96 -16.73 1.31 10.13
C PRO A 96 -18.00 0.45 10.06
N GLY A 97 -18.06 -0.62 10.86
CA GLY A 97 -19.17 -1.57 10.89
C GLY A 97 -19.21 -2.58 9.73
N LYS A 98 -18.29 -2.51 8.78
CA LYS A 98 -18.16 -3.50 7.70
C LYS A 98 -17.19 -4.62 8.09
N GLN A 99 -17.34 -5.77 7.40
CA GLN A 99 -16.46 -6.92 7.56
C GLN A 99 -15.00 -6.51 7.36
N GLY A 100 -14.14 -6.94 8.28
CA GLY A 100 -12.71 -6.68 8.21
C GLY A 100 -12.28 -5.31 8.72
N ASN A 101 -13.21 -4.46 9.18
CA ASN A 101 -12.83 -3.19 9.81
C ASN A 101 -12.04 -3.45 11.09
N VAL A 102 -10.97 -2.71 11.28
CA VAL A 102 -10.12 -2.73 12.47
C VAL A 102 -9.82 -1.31 12.92
N ASP A 103 -9.84 -1.08 14.21
CA ASP A 103 -9.14 0.05 14.82
C ASP A 103 -7.65 -0.28 15.01
N GLY A 104 -6.89 0.69 15.52
CA GLY A 104 -5.46 0.50 15.72
C GLY A 104 -5.12 -0.67 16.66
N ALA A 105 -5.82 -0.77 17.79
CA ALA A 105 -5.56 -1.81 18.78
C ALA A 105 -5.86 -3.22 18.25
N LYS A 106 -7.01 -3.40 17.59
CA LYS A 106 -7.39 -4.65 16.94
C LYS A 106 -6.44 -5.00 15.80
N GLY A 107 -6.07 -4.02 14.97
CA GLY A 107 -5.10 -4.21 13.89
C GLY A 107 -3.77 -4.72 14.39
N ASN A 108 -3.21 -4.07 15.40
CA ASN A 108 -1.96 -4.48 16.03
C ASN A 108 -2.04 -5.89 16.65
N ALA A 109 -3.15 -6.22 17.31
CA ALA A 109 -3.35 -7.56 17.88
C ALA A 109 -3.35 -8.65 16.79
N ILE A 110 -4.01 -8.40 15.64
CA ILE A 110 -4.04 -9.32 14.50
C ILE A 110 -2.64 -9.51 13.90
N LEU A 111 -1.90 -8.41 13.67
CA LEU A 111 -0.53 -8.51 13.14
C LEU A 111 0.38 -9.30 14.09
N ALA A 112 0.26 -9.08 15.40
CA ALA A 112 1.04 -9.80 16.40
C ALA A 112 0.67 -11.30 16.44
N GLU A 113 -0.63 -11.64 16.42
CA GLU A 113 -1.11 -13.03 16.35
C GLU A 113 -0.56 -13.75 15.11
N TRP A 114 -0.57 -13.06 13.97
CA TRP A 114 -0.11 -13.61 12.70
C TRP A 114 1.41 -13.51 12.50
N LYS A 115 2.14 -12.95 13.48
CA LYS A 115 3.59 -12.73 13.41
C LYS A 115 3.99 -11.97 12.15
N SER A 116 3.19 -10.99 11.78
CA SER A 116 3.41 -10.14 10.61
C SER A 116 4.07 -8.82 11.02
N THR A 117 5.09 -8.39 10.28
CA THR A 117 5.93 -7.24 10.63
C THR A 117 6.00 -6.23 9.47
N PRO A 118 4.86 -5.73 8.95
CA PRO A 118 4.89 -4.65 7.98
C PRO A 118 5.45 -3.37 8.62
N ALA A 119 5.96 -2.45 7.81
CA ALA A 119 6.43 -1.16 8.29
C ALA A 119 5.30 -0.35 8.97
N ALA A 120 4.06 -0.48 8.48
CA ALA A 120 2.87 0.10 9.10
C ALA A 120 1.59 -0.61 8.63
N LEU A 121 0.54 -0.58 9.47
CA LEU A 121 -0.85 -0.87 9.11
C LEU A 121 -1.61 0.45 9.03
N LEU A 122 -1.89 0.90 7.82
CA LEU A 122 -2.55 2.16 7.52
C LEU A 122 -4.09 2.01 7.56
N LEU A 123 -4.77 2.97 8.18
CA LEU A 123 -6.22 2.97 8.37
C LEU A 123 -6.86 3.95 7.37
N ASP A 124 -7.51 3.42 6.34
CA ASP A 124 -8.21 4.15 5.28
C ASP A 124 -9.72 3.89 5.38
N HIS A 125 -10.32 4.23 6.52
CA HIS A 125 -11.70 3.87 6.86
C HIS A 125 -12.75 4.56 5.97
N ASP A 126 -12.46 5.69 5.35
CA ASP A 126 -13.32 6.37 4.38
C ASP A 126 -13.14 5.83 2.96
N GLY A 127 -12.13 4.99 2.76
CA GLY A 127 -11.82 4.38 1.48
C GLY A 127 -11.28 5.33 0.42
N THR A 128 -10.84 6.53 0.82
CA THR A 128 -10.35 7.55 -0.11
C THR A 128 -9.13 7.05 -0.88
N VAL A 129 -8.16 6.47 -0.18
CA VAL A 129 -6.94 5.95 -0.79
C VAL A 129 -7.22 4.67 -1.57
N GLY A 130 -8.03 3.76 -1.03
CA GLY A 130 -8.45 2.56 -1.74
C GLY A 130 -9.12 2.85 -3.08
N LYS A 131 -10.02 3.83 -3.12
CA LYS A 131 -10.68 4.27 -4.37
C LYS A 131 -9.71 4.93 -5.34
N ALA A 132 -8.76 5.75 -4.86
CA ALA A 132 -7.73 6.37 -5.69
C ALA A 132 -6.81 5.33 -6.34
N TYR A 133 -6.46 4.28 -5.63
CA TYR A 133 -5.69 3.15 -6.17
C TYR A 133 -6.53 2.18 -7.01
N GLY A 134 -7.86 2.29 -6.97
CA GLY A 134 -8.77 1.34 -7.62
C GLY A 134 -8.69 -0.06 -6.99
N ALA A 135 -8.44 -0.14 -5.68
CA ALA A 135 -8.36 -1.40 -4.95
C ALA A 135 -9.72 -2.10 -4.96
N LYS A 136 -9.76 -3.34 -5.44
CA LYS A 136 -11.00 -4.10 -5.67
C LYS A 136 -11.17 -5.27 -4.72
N THR A 137 -10.06 -5.91 -4.37
CA THR A 137 -10.05 -7.16 -3.61
C THR A 137 -9.12 -7.09 -2.41
N THR A 138 -9.22 -8.08 -1.53
CA THR A 138 -8.23 -8.36 -0.51
C THR A 138 -7.80 -9.83 -0.64
N PRO A 139 -6.47 -10.12 -0.86
CA PRO A 139 -5.42 -9.13 -1.05
C PRO A 139 -5.50 -8.43 -2.42
N HIS A 140 -4.99 -7.20 -2.53
CA HIS A 140 -4.69 -6.50 -3.77
C HIS A 140 -3.35 -5.80 -3.57
N MET A 141 -2.40 -6.07 -4.46
CA MET A 141 -1.01 -5.69 -4.29
C MET A 141 -0.60 -4.60 -5.27
N TYR A 142 0.21 -3.67 -4.80
CA TYR A 142 0.82 -2.62 -5.63
C TYR A 142 2.29 -2.52 -5.29
N VAL A 143 3.14 -2.28 -6.29
CA VAL A 143 4.56 -1.99 -6.10
C VAL A 143 4.88 -0.65 -6.74
N ILE A 144 5.45 0.25 -5.96
CA ILE A 144 5.85 1.61 -6.35
C ILE A 144 7.37 1.66 -6.24
N ASP A 145 8.07 2.13 -7.27
CA ASP A 145 9.52 2.24 -7.22
C ASP A 145 10.00 3.47 -6.43
N GLY A 146 11.31 3.58 -6.23
CA GLY A 146 11.93 4.68 -5.50
C GLY A 146 11.72 6.08 -6.12
N SER A 147 11.28 6.15 -7.37
CA SER A 147 10.90 7.40 -8.04
C SER A 147 9.42 7.77 -7.80
N GLY A 148 8.66 6.94 -7.07
CA GLY A 148 7.23 7.13 -6.84
C GLY A 148 6.34 6.65 -7.99
N VAL A 149 6.87 5.88 -8.93
CA VAL A 149 6.13 5.38 -10.11
C VAL A 149 5.55 4.01 -9.83
N LEU A 150 4.26 3.81 -10.16
CA LEU A 150 3.59 2.53 -10.01
C LEU A 150 4.12 1.52 -11.04
N ARG A 151 4.68 0.41 -10.57
CA ARG A 151 5.33 -0.62 -11.39
C ARG A 151 4.57 -1.94 -11.42
N TYR A 152 3.73 -2.20 -10.42
CA TYR A 152 2.88 -3.38 -10.35
C TYR A 152 1.53 -3.07 -9.72
N ASN A 153 0.48 -3.69 -10.25
CA ASN A 153 -0.89 -3.63 -9.75
C ASN A 153 -1.57 -4.99 -10.01
N GLY A 154 -1.94 -5.73 -8.97
CA GLY A 154 -2.62 -7.01 -9.20
C GLY A 154 -2.64 -7.98 -8.02
N ALA A 155 -2.63 -9.26 -8.37
CA ALA A 155 -2.68 -10.37 -7.44
C ALA A 155 -1.36 -10.56 -6.68
N ILE A 156 -1.42 -11.22 -5.52
CA ILE A 156 -0.21 -11.64 -4.81
C ILE A 156 0.48 -12.79 -5.55
N ASP A 157 -0.30 -13.73 -6.08
CA ASP A 157 0.18 -14.91 -6.80
C ASP A 157 -0.75 -15.33 -7.95
N SER A 158 -0.38 -16.41 -8.65
CA SER A 158 -1.08 -16.92 -9.83
C SER A 158 -2.23 -17.89 -9.53
N MET A 159 -2.51 -18.22 -8.25
CA MET A 159 -3.49 -19.25 -7.87
C MET A 159 -4.68 -18.62 -7.13
N PRO A 160 -5.79 -18.28 -7.84
CA PRO A 160 -6.93 -17.56 -7.28
C PRO A 160 -7.84 -18.51 -6.46
N SER A 161 -7.29 -19.18 -5.48
CA SER A 161 -7.98 -20.06 -4.54
C SER A 161 -7.72 -19.64 -3.10
N ALA A 162 -8.52 -20.15 -2.16
CA ALA A 162 -8.30 -20.00 -0.72
C ALA A 162 -7.50 -21.18 -0.12
N ASP A 163 -7.04 -22.12 -0.94
CA ASP A 163 -6.27 -23.28 -0.50
C ASP A 163 -4.77 -22.95 -0.37
N ALA A 164 -4.23 -23.10 0.82
CA ALA A 164 -2.82 -22.85 1.10
C ALA A 164 -1.87 -23.84 0.40
N SER A 165 -2.36 -25.03 0.03
CA SER A 165 -1.55 -26.02 -0.67
C SER A 165 -1.14 -25.60 -2.09
N ASP A 166 -1.82 -24.59 -2.66
CA ASP A 166 -1.48 -24.05 -3.97
C ASP A 166 -0.26 -23.14 -3.97
N ILE A 167 0.13 -22.58 -2.80
CA ILE A 167 1.19 -21.57 -2.70
C ILE A 167 2.52 -22.06 -3.27
N PRO A 168 3.01 -23.28 -2.97
CA PRO A 168 4.29 -23.76 -3.49
C PRO A 168 4.35 -23.88 -5.02
N ALA A 169 3.20 -24.12 -5.67
CA ALA A 169 3.09 -24.26 -7.13
C ALA A 169 2.80 -22.91 -7.82
N SER A 170 2.51 -21.87 -7.07
CA SER A 170 2.13 -20.56 -7.61
C SER A 170 3.33 -19.70 -8.01
N THR A 171 3.14 -18.84 -9.01
CA THR A 171 4.07 -17.75 -9.30
C THR A 171 3.76 -16.60 -8.35
N GLN A 172 4.73 -16.20 -7.52
CA GLN A 172 4.61 -15.09 -6.59
C GLN A 172 4.89 -13.76 -7.34
N PHE A 173 3.83 -13.05 -7.74
CA PHE A 173 3.95 -11.89 -8.63
C PHE A 173 4.63 -10.69 -7.98
N VAL A 174 4.41 -10.45 -6.69
CA VAL A 174 5.06 -9.36 -5.96
C VAL A 174 6.56 -9.61 -5.86
N GLU A 175 6.98 -10.82 -5.52
CA GLU A 175 8.40 -11.19 -5.46
C GLU A 175 9.08 -11.05 -6.83
N ALA A 176 8.38 -11.48 -7.90
CA ALA A 176 8.88 -11.33 -9.27
C ALA A 176 9.07 -9.85 -9.63
N ALA A 177 8.09 -8.99 -9.33
CA ALA A 177 8.16 -7.56 -9.56
C ALA A 177 9.32 -6.91 -8.79
N LEU A 178 9.47 -7.23 -7.50
CA LEU A 178 10.58 -6.75 -6.68
C LEU A 178 11.93 -7.24 -7.20
N GLY A 179 12.01 -8.48 -7.69
CA GLY A 179 13.21 -9.05 -8.31
C GLY A 179 13.62 -8.33 -9.59
N ASP A 180 12.66 -7.97 -10.44
CA ASP A 180 12.93 -7.20 -11.65
C ASP A 180 13.45 -5.79 -11.32
N LEU A 181 12.80 -5.10 -10.37
CA LEU A 181 13.25 -3.76 -9.93
C LEU A 181 14.64 -3.77 -9.30
N ALA A 182 14.93 -4.75 -8.45
CA ALA A 182 16.25 -4.91 -7.83
C ALA A 182 17.36 -5.16 -8.87
N ALA A 183 17.01 -5.76 -10.00
CA ALA A 183 17.92 -5.99 -11.13
C ALA A 183 17.92 -4.84 -12.16
N ASN A 184 17.28 -3.69 -11.84
CA ASN A 184 17.09 -2.55 -12.75
C ASN A 184 16.42 -2.95 -14.07
N ARG A 185 15.49 -3.91 -14.04
CA ARG A 185 14.71 -4.32 -15.20
C ARG A 185 13.28 -3.79 -15.10
N ALA A 186 12.64 -3.60 -16.23
CA ALA A 186 11.19 -3.38 -16.26
C ALA A 186 10.47 -4.60 -15.66
N VAL A 187 9.41 -4.36 -14.88
CA VAL A 187 8.58 -5.43 -14.34
C VAL A 187 7.91 -6.20 -15.47
N ALA A 188 8.23 -7.48 -15.63
CA ALA A 188 7.79 -8.29 -16.78
C ALA A 188 6.24 -8.44 -16.82
N ARG A 189 5.58 -8.47 -15.67
CA ARG A 189 4.12 -8.49 -15.53
C ARG A 189 3.70 -7.37 -14.59
N GLY A 190 3.57 -6.14 -15.13
CA GLY A 190 3.17 -4.97 -14.35
C GLY A 190 1.70 -5.00 -13.90
N VAL A 191 0.83 -5.74 -14.61
CA VAL A 191 -0.58 -5.89 -14.25
C VAL A 191 -0.97 -7.35 -14.26
N THR A 192 -1.66 -7.80 -13.20
CA THR A 192 -2.32 -9.10 -13.12
C THR A 192 -3.74 -8.94 -12.57
N GLN A 193 -4.59 -9.96 -12.77
CA GLN A 193 -5.96 -9.93 -12.24
C GLN A 193 -5.94 -10.19 -10.73
N PRO A 194 -6.27 -9.22 -9.87
CA PRO A 194 -6.38 -9.45 -8.44
C PRO A 194 -7.58 -10.35 -8.13
N TYR A 195 -7.48 -11.13 -7.08
CA TYR A 195 -8.52 -12.03 -6.61
C TYR A 195 -8.72 -11.92 -5.10
N GLY A 196 -9.88 -12.33 -4.62
CA GLY A 196 -10.19 -12.32 -3.20
C GLY A 196 -11.57 -11.70 -2.90
N CYS A 197 -11.81 -11.39 -1.63
CA CYS A 197 -13.03 -10.71 -1.21
C CYS A 197 -13.01 -9.26 -1.69
N SER A 198 -14.16 -8.69 -2.06
CA SER A 198 -14.25 -7.26 -2.37
C SER A 198 -13.83 -6.40 -1.17
N VAL A 199 -13.15 -5.30 -1.44
CA VAL A 199 -12.91 -4.26 -0.41
C VAL A 199 -14.26 -3.75 0.11
N LYS A 200 -14.36 -3.50 1.40
CA LYS A 200 -15.61 -3.15 2.10
C LYS A 200 -15.69 -1.64 2.38
N TYR A 201 -15.69 -0.85 1.30
CA TYR A 201 -15.86 0.61 1.39
C TYR A 201 -17.16 1.03 2.05
#